data_d1704f4eac2fbe2120c92aac5d5c233e
#
_entry.id   d1704f4eac2fbe2120c92aac5d5c233e
#
_cell.length_a   1.000
_cell.length_b   1.000
_cell.length_c   1.000
_cell.angle_alpha   90.00
_cell.angle_beta   90.00
_cell.angle_gamma   90.00
#
_symmetry.space_group_name_H-M   'P 1'
#
loop_
_entity.id
_entity.type
_entity.pdbx_description
1 polymer ?
#
loop_
_entity_poly.entity_id
_entity_poly.type
_entity_poly.pdbx_seq_one_letter_code
_entity_poly.pdbx_strand_id
1 'polypeptide(L)'
;MTVLKKKLLDMLSWFHKFCESNDLKYYVLGGTLLGAIRHKGFIPWDDDIDVGLPRDDYNRLKKIMKNSNGRYILETPESKKKDFVYSYCKLYDTETTLVENTRYKTKRGIYLDIFPLDGIGNTLEESKVNFKKIDKI
;
A
#
# COMPACT_ATOMS: atom_id res chain seq x y z
N MET A 1 -16.49 13.43 -7.45
CA MET A 1 -15.20 12.88 -6.97
C MET A 1 -14.32 14.04 -6.54
N THR A 2 -13.72 13.97 -5.35
CA THR A 2 -12.81 15.01 -4.84
C THR A 2 -11.48 14.99 -5.60
N VAL A 3 -10.71 16.10 -5.52
CA VAL A 3 -9.38 16.18 -6.13
C VAL A 3 -8.45 15.10 -5.58
N LEU A 4 -8.50 14.84 -4.26
CA LEU A 4 -7.72 13.77 -3.62
C LEU A 4 -8.04 12.41 -4.22
N LYS A 5 -9.32 12.02 -4.29
CA LYS A 5 -9.75 10.73 -4.85
C LYS A 5 -9.35 10.56 -6.32
N LYS A 6 -9.40 11.63 -7.11
CA LYS A 6 -8.94 11.61 -8.49
C LYS A 6 -7.44 11.32 -8.57
N LYS A 7 -6.64 11.99 -7.74
CA LYS A 7 -5.18 11.76 -7.65
C LYS A 7 -4.84 10.34 -7.19
N LEU A 8 -5.55 9.83 -6.17
CA LEU A 8 -5.40 8.45 -5.72
C LEU A 8 -5.72 7.44 -6.83
N LEU A 9 -6.78 7.68 -7.60
CA LEU A 9 -7.13 6.82 -8.72
C LEU A 9 -6.08 6.86 -9.85
N ASP A 10 -5.52 8.05 -10.14
CA ASP A 10 -4.42 8.20 -11.10
C ASP A 10 -3.18 7.41 -10.63
N MET A 11 -2.86 7.46 -9.32
CA MET A 11 -1.77 6.67 -8.73
C MET A 11 -2.03 5.17 -8.82
N LEU A 12 -3.24 4.72 -8.49
CA LEU A 12 -3.61 3.30 -8.58
C LEU A 12 -3.53 2.82 -10.04
N SER A 13 -3.98 3.63 -11.00
CA SER A 13 -3.90 3.32 -12.43
C SER A 13 -2.45 3.20 -12.91
N TRP A 14 -1.57 4.10 -12.46
CA TRP A 14 -0.14 4.00 -12.71
C TRP A 14 0.46 2.73 -12.07
N PHE A 15 0.13 2.48 -10.81
CA PHE A 15 0.61 1.32 -10.07
C PHE A 15 0.20 -0.01 -10.72
N HIS A 16 -1.04 -0.07 -11.21
CA HIS A 16 -1.53 -1.22 -11.95
C HIS A 16 -0.67 -1.50 -13.19
N LYS A 17 -0.45 -0.49 -14.04
CA LYS A 17 0.39 -0.61 -15.25
C LYS A 17 1.83 -0.97 -14.90
N PHE A 18 2.36 -0.40 -13.81
CA PHE A 18 3.70 -0.72 -13.32
C PHE A 18 3.80 -2.20 -12.88
N CYS A 19 2.82 -2.70 -12.15
CA CYS A 19 2.76 -4.09 -11.74
C CYS A 19 2.64 -5.04 -12.94
N GLU A 20 1.77 -4.73 -13.91
CA GLU A 20 1.65 -5.52 -15.14
C GLU A 20 2.97 -5.58 -15.92
N SER A 21 3.63 -4.44 -16.10
CA SER A 21 4.90 -4.36 -16.83
C SER A 21 6.06 -5.11 -16.17
N ASN A 22 5.98 -5.33 -14.86
CA ASN A 22 7.03 -6.01 -14.08
C ASN A 22 6.60 -7.42 -13.60
N ASP A 23 5.48 -7.94 -14.09
CA ASP A 23 4.92 -9.24 -13.69
C ASP A 23 4.78 -9.36 -12.17
N LEU A 24 4.21 -8.34 -11.54
CA LEU A 24 3.89 -8.28 -10.11
C LEU A 24 2.40 -8.47 -9.91
N LYS A 25 2.03 -9.37 -8.99
CA LYS A 25 0.64 -9.56 -8.57
C LYS A 25 0.33 -8.65 -7.40
N TYR A 26 -0.81 -7.97 -7.45
CA TYR A 26 -1.32 -7.20 -6.32
C TYR A 26 -2.83 -7.35 -6.19
N TYR A 27 -3.34 -7.04 -5.03
CA TYR A 27 -4.75 -7.07 -4.68
C TYR A 27 -5.13 -5.79 -3.97
N VAL A 28 -6.32 -5.27 -4.22
CA VAL A 28 -6.88 -4.20 -3.39
C VAL A 28 -7.42 -4.78 -2.09
N LEU A 29 -7.26 -4.05 -0.99
CA LEU A 29 -7.58 -4.50 0.36
C LEU A 29 -8.58 -3.58 1.05
N GLY A 30 -9.05 -3.99 2.22
CA GLY A 30 -9.79 -3.14 3.16
C GLY A 30 -10.96 -2.37 2.56
N GLY A 31 -11.02 -1.09 2.87
CA GLY A 31 -12.03 -0.15 2.35
C GLY A 31 -11.99 0.01 0.83
N THR A 32 -10.81 -0.07 0.24
CA THR A 32 -10.62 -0.02 -1.22
C THR A 32 -11.35 -1.18 -1.92
N LEU A 33 -11.18 -2.42 -1.43
CA LEU A 33 -11.87 -3.59 -1.95
C LEU A 33 -13.38 -3.51 -1.73
N LEU A 34 -13.79 -3.16 -0.51
CA LEU A 34 -15.21 -3.03 -0.16
C LEU A 34 -15.89 -1.97 -1.02
N GLY A 35 -15.23 -0.83 -1.24
CA GLY A 35 -15.71 0.23 -2.11
C GLY A 35 -15.86 -0.23 -3.57
N ALA A 36 -14.87 -0.92 -4.10
CA ALA A 36 -14.90 -1.46 -5.47
C ALA A 36 -16.09 -2.40 -5.69
N ILE A 37 -16.38 -3.29 -4.73
CA ILE A 37 -17.48 -4.26 -4.84
C ILE A 37 -18.83 -3.61 -4.60
N ARG A 38 -18.99 -2.87 -3.50
CA ARG A 38 -20.27 -2.35 -3.02
C ARG A 38 -20.67 -1.03 -3.67
N HIS A 39 -19.72 -0.09 -3.84
CA HIS A 39 -19.97 1.26 -4.35
C HIS A 39 -19.55 1.46 -5.80
N LYS A 40 -18.92 0.47 -6.41
CA LYS A 40 -18.29 0.56 -7.75
C LYS A 40 -17.25 1.69 -7.85
N GLY A 41 -16.61 1.99 -6.75
CA GLY A 41 -15.63 3.06 -6.59
C GLY A 41 -15.27 3.26 -5.13
N PHE A 42 -14.83 4.45 -4.77
CA PHE A 42 -14.55 4.77 -3.38
C PHE A 42 -15.81 4.72 -2.51
N ILE A 43 -15.65 4.25 -1.29
CA ILE A 43 -16.63 4.54 -0.24
C ILE A 43 -16.67 6.06 -0.06
N PRO A 44 -17.87 6.72 0.05
CA PRO A 44 -17.98 8.19 0.05
C PRO A 44 -17.09 8.92 1.06
N TRP A 45 -16.92 8.34 2.25
CA TRP A 45 -16.11 8.90 3.34
C TRP A 45 -14.67 8.36 3.42
N ASP A 46 -14.30 7.47 2.51
CA ASP A 46 -12.95 6.88 2.45
C ASP A 46 -12.04 7.72 1.55
N ASP A 47 -10.80 7.94 1.98
CA ASP A 47 -9.86 8.86 1.34
C ASP A 47 -8.44 8.27 1.19
N ASP A 48 -8.31 6.96 1.30
CA ASP A 48 -7.07 6.22 1.10
C ASP A 48 -7.23 5.05 0.11
N ILE A 49 -6.13 4.45 -0.27
CA ILE A 49 -6.08 3.22 -1.07
C ILE A 49 -5.07 2.26 -0.45
N ASP A 50 -5.57 1.07 -0.14
CA ASP A 50 -4.79 -0.04 0.39
C ASP A 50 -4.63 -1.13 -0.67
N VAL A 51 -3.39 -1.55 -0.90
CA VAL A 51 -3.06 -2.69 -1.75
C VAL A 51 -2.15 -3.66 -1.02
N GLY A 52 -2.18 -4.91 -1.41
CA GLY A 52 -1.31 -5.95 -0.88
C GLY A 52 -0.68 -6.77 -1.99
N LEU A 53 0.58 -7.15 -1.80
CA LEU A 53 1.29 -8.06 -2.69
C LEU A 53 1.72 -9.33 -1.94
N PRO A 54 1.63 -10.51 -2.57
CA PRO A 54 2.29 -11.70 -2.05
C PRO A 54 3.75 -11.38 -1.68
N ARG A 55 4.27 -11.99 -0.62
CA ARG A 55 5.58 -11.66 -0.05
C ARG A 55 6.69 -11.58 -1.10
N ASP A 56 6.74 -12.50 -2.04
CA ASP A 56 7.78 -12.52 -3.08
C ASP A 56 7.67 -11.30 -4.00
N ASP A 57 6.45 -10.96 -4.44
CA ASP A 57 6.20 -9.80 -5.29
C ASP A 57 6.41 -8.48 -4.53
N TYR A 58 6.05 -8.43 -3.25
CA TYR A 58 6.36 -7.30 -2.37
C TYR A 58 7.87 -7.06 -2.27
N ASN A 59 8.66 -8.10 -2.11
CA ASN A 59 10.12 -7.99 -2.07
C ASN A 59 10.72 -7.61 -3.44
N ARG A 60 10.15 -8.12 -4.54
CA ARG A 60 10.54 -7.71 -5.91
C ARG A 60 10.22 -6.24 -6.16
N LEU A 61 9.03 -5.77 -5.76
CA LEU A 61 8.64 -4.35 -5.86
C LEU A 61 9.68 -3.45 -5.17
N LYS A 62 10.07 -3.78 -3.94
CA LYS A 62 11.09 -3.03 -3.19
C LYS A 62 12.43 -2.95 -3.94
N LYS A 63 12.85 -4.06 -4.55
CA LYS A 63 14.10 -4.10 -5.34
C LYS A 63 14.01 -3.24 -6.60
N ILE A 64 12.93 -3.35 -7.35
CA ILE A 64 12.72 -2.61 -8.60
C ILE A 64 12.68 -1.11 -8.33
N MET A 65 12.00 -0.68 -7.27
CA MET A 65 11.81 0.73 -6.94
C MET A 65 12.90 1.33 -6.04
N LYS A 66 13.90 0.59 -5.62
CA LYS A 66 14.92 1.03 -4.66
C LYS A 66 15.61 2.34 -5.02
N ASN A 67 15.86 2.56 -6.30
CA ASN A 67 16.56 3.75 -6.82
C ASN A 67 15.65 4.54 -7.78
N SER A 68 14.33 4.41 -7.65
CA SER A 68 13.41 5.18 -8.47
C SER A 68 13.54 6.67 -8.14
N ASN A 69 13.67 7.50 -9.18
CA ASN A 69 13.72 8.95 -9.11
C ASN A 69 12.59 9.60 -9.91
N GLY A 70 11.58 8.83 -10.29
CA GLY A 70 10.40 9.31 -10.99
C GLY A 70 9.42 10.06 -10.09
N ARG A 71 8.25 10.35 -10.62
CA ARG A 71 7.17 11.02 -9.89
C ARG A 71 6.74 10.23 -8.65
N TYR A 72 6.67 8.90 -8.75
CA TYR A 72 6.25 8.04 -7.64
C TYR A 72 7.46 7.38 -7.00
N ILE A 73 7.60 7.56 -5.70
CA ILE A 73 8.72 7.02 -4.89
C ILE A 73 8.16 6.07 -3.84
N LEU A 74 8.81 4.91 -3.72
CA LEU A 74 8.50 3.92 -2.70
C LEU A 74 9.36 4.16 -1.45
N GLU A 75 8.71 4.44 -0.32
CA GLU A 75 9.36 4.38 0.99
C GLU A 75 9.08 3.03 1.65
N THR A 76 10.12 2.45 2.23
CA THR A 76 10.09 1.12 2.83
C THR A 76 10.45 1.17 4.30
N PRO A 77 10.05 0.18 5.12
CA PRO A 77 10.44 0.11 6.53
C PRO A 77 11.94 0.17 6.76
N GLU A 78 12.74 -0.31 5.78
CA GLU A 78 14.19 -0.32 5.84
C GLU A 78 14.85 1.02 5.49
N SER A 79 14.09 2.02 5.11
CA SER A 79 14.62 3.33 4.66
C SER A 79 15.38 4.09 5.74
N LYS A 80 15.26 3.70 7.01
CA LYS A 80 15.88 4.32 8.19
C LYS A 80 15.60 5.83 8.35
N LYS A 81 14.61 6.35 7.66
CA LYS A 81 14.17 7.74 7.83
C LYS A 81 13.47 7.87 9.19
N LYS A 82 13.91 8.81 10.02
CA LYS A 82 13.38 9.00 11.38
C LYS A 82 11.87 9.29 11.44
N ASP A 83 11.31 9.79 10.35
CA ASP A 83 9.91 10.15 10.22
C ASP A 83 9.08 9.06 9.51
N PHE A 84 9.68 7.92 9.12
CA PHE A 84 8.99 6.77 8.58
C PHE A 84 8.83 5.69 9.65
N VAL A 85 7.65 5.60 10.23
CA VAL A 85 7.35 4.73 11.40
C VAL A 85 6.46 3.53 11.05
N TYR A 86 6.24 3.29 9.75
CA TYR A 86 5.36 2.24 9.28
C TYR A 86 6.10 0.92 9.09
N SER A 87 5.41 -0.21 9.35
CA SER A 87 5.92 -1.57 9.11
C SER A 87 5.65 -2.10 7.70
N TYR A 88 5.11 -1.27 6.82
CA TYR A 88 4.76 -1.56 5.43
C TYR A 88 5.24 -0.44 4.50
N CYS A 89 5.21 -0.68 3.21
CA CYS A 89 5.64 0.32 2.23
C CYS A 89 4.56 1.37 1.96
N LYS A 90 4.99 2.57 1.62
CA LYS A 90 4.13 3.64 1.08
C LYS A 90 4.68 4.14 -0.24
N LEU A 91 3.81 4.22 -1.24
CA LEU A 91 4.12 4.84 -2.53
C LEU A 91 3.63 6.27 -2.51
N TYR A 92 4.53 7.24 -2.68
CA TYR A 92 4.22 8.67 -2.63
C TYR A 92 4.26 9.32 -4.00
N ASP A 93 3.33 10.25 -4.24
CA ASP A 93 3.37 11.19 -5.36
C ASP A 93 4.22 12.41 -4.97
N THR A 94 5.39 12.55 -5.55
CA THR A 94 6.34 13.63 -5.24
C THR A 94 5.89 15.01 -5.76
N GLU A 95 4.91 15.06 -6.66
CA GLU A 95 4.35 16.32 -7.19
C GLU A 95 3.19 16.84 -6.34
N THR A 96 2.88 16.21 -5.22
CA THR A 96 1.82 16.62 -4.31
C THR A 96 2.35 16.81 -2.90
N THR A 97 1.61 17.56 -2.09
CA THR A 97 1.84 17.67 -0.64
C THR A 97 0.53 17.37 0.07
N LEU A 98 0.55 16.36 0.92
CA LEU A 98 -0.56 16.03 1.79
C LEU A 98 -0.31 16.61 3.19
N VAL A 99 -1.24 17.43 3.66
CA VAL A 99 -1.22 17.95 5.03
C VAL A 99 -2.20 17.14 5.85
N GLU A 100 -1.67 16.25 6.68
CA GLU A 100 -2.47 15.47 7.63
C GLU A 100 -2.46 16.13 9.00
N ASN A 101 -3.62 16.12 9.65
CA ASN A 101 -3.73 16.59 11.03
C ASN A 101 -3.30 15.48 12.01
N THR A 102 -2.06 15.03 11.87
CA THR A 102 -1.48 13.97 12.68
C THR A 102 -0.42 14.51 13.64
N ARG A 103 -0.10 13.72 14.65
CA ARG A 103 0.95 14.03 15.64
C ARG A 103 2.34 14.19 15.00
N TYR A 104 2.56 13.55 13.86
CA TYR A 104 3.80 13.59 13.10
C TYR A 104 3.61 14.41 11.83
N LYS A 105 4.17 15.62 11.80
CA LYS A 105 4.17 16.47 10.61
C LYS A 105 5.22 15.97 9.64
N THR A 106 4.81 15.21 8.64
CA THR A 106 5.67 14.80 7.53
C THR A 106 5.29 15.56 6.27
N LYS A 107 6.29 16.06 5.55
CA LYS A 107 6.09 16.68 4.23
C LYS A 107 6.17 15.61 3.15
N ARG A 108 5.13 14.80 3.04
CA ARG A 108 5.01 13.79 1.99
C ARG A 108 3.80 14.09 1.11
N GLY A 109 3.84 13.56 -0.09
CA GLY A 109 2.72 13.64 -1.02
C GLY A 109 1.58 12.69 -0.68
N ILE A 110 0.55 12.71 -1.53
CA ILE A 110 -0.51 11.70 -1.55
C ILE A 110 0.13 10.32 -1.71
N TYR A 111 -0.42 9.29 -1.11
CA TYR A 111 0.20 7.96 -1.06
C TYR A 111 -0.80 6.82 -1.25
N LEU A 112 -0.27 5.66 -1.63
CA LEU A 112 -0.90 4.34 -1.50
C LEU A 112 -0.20 3.57 -0.39
N ASP A 113 -0.96 2.88 0.45
CA ASP A 113 -0.44 1.93 1.42
C ASP A 113 -0.27 0.56 0.78
N ILE A 114 0.93 -0.02 0.92
CA ILE A 114 1.32 -1.27 0.26
C ILE A 114 1.75 -2.27 1.31
N PHE A 115 0.94 -3.30 1.51
CA PHE A 115 1.13 -4.33 2.53
C PHE A 115 1.73 -5.61 1.95
N PRO A 116 2.59 -6.32 2.71
CA PRO A 116 2.95 -7.68 2.36
C PRO A 116 1.82 -8.64 2.72
N LEU A 117 1.53 -9.60 1.85
CA LEU A 117 0.61 -10.70 2.10
C LEU A 117 1.43 -11.97 2.34
N ASP A 118 1.36 -12.46 3.57
CA ASP A 118 2.07 -13.66 4.01
C ASP A 118 1.13 -14.86 4.09
N GLY A 119 1.67 -16.03 3.77
CA GLY A 119 0.98 -17.28 3.98
C GLY A 119 0.85 -17.58 5.48
N ILE A 120 -0.34 -17.98 5.89
CA ILE A 120 -0.64 -18.27 7.29
C ILE A 120 -0.69 -19.78 7.58
N GLY A 121 -0.68 -20.60 6.55
CA GLY A 121 -0.73 -22.06 6.58
C GLY A 121 -1.44 -22.62 5.35
N ASN A 122 -1.16 -23.88 5.03
CA ASN A 122 -1.76 -24.59 3.89
C ASN A 122 -3.08 -25.28 4.26
N THR A 123 -3.34 -25.45 5.54
CA THR A 123 -4.57 -26.06 6.08
C THR A 123 -5.22 -25.13 7.11
N LEU A 124 -6.50 -25.37 7.40
CA LEU A 124 -7.22 -24.63 8.43
C LEU A 124 -6.61 -24.83 9.83
N GLU A 125 -6.11 -26.03 10.13
CA GLU A 125 -5.44 -26.34 11.39
C GLU A 125 -4.13 -25.57 11.54
N GLU A 126 -3.28 -25.57 10.51
CA GLU A 126 -2.04 -24.79 10.49
C GLU A 126 -2.32 -23.30 10.65
N SER A 127 -3.33 -22.80 9.96
CA SER A 127 -3.73 -21.39 10.06
C SER A 127 -4.16 -21.02 11.47
N LYS A 128 -4.97 -21.86 12.14
CA LYS A 128 -5.39 -21.65 13.53
C LYS A 128 -4.22 -21.65 14.51
N VAL A 129 -3.24 -22.54 14.31
CA VAL A 129 -2.03 -22.60 15.13
C VAL A 129 -1.18 -21.34 14.96
N ASN A 130 -1.01 -20.89 13.72
CA ASN A 130 -0.23 -19.71 13.41
C ASN A 130 -0.90 -18.42 13.91
N PHE A 131 -2.22 -18.29 13.80
CA PHE A 131 -2.98 -17.19 14.42
C PHE A 131 -2.75 -17.09 15.92
N LYS A 132 -2.82 -18.22 16.65
CA LYS A 132 -2.55 -18.25 18.10
C LYS A 132 -1.14 -17.81 18.47
N LYS A 133 -0.16 -17.98 17.57
CA LYS A 133 1.21 -17.47 17.77
C LYS A 133 1.28 -15.95 17.59
N ILE A 134 0.56 -15.40 16.62
CA ILE A 134 0.49 -13.95 16.35
C ILE A 134 -0.19 -13.23 17.51
N ASP A 135 -1.28 -13.76 18.05
CA ASP A 135 -2.00 -13.17 19.18
C ASP A 135 -1.19 -13.09 20.49
N LYS A 136 -0.03 -13.77 20.54
CA LYS A 136 0.88 -13.75 21.71
C LYS A 136 2.02 -12.74 21.59
N ILE A 137 2.11 -12.06 20.47
CA ILE A 137 3.10 -11.03 20.23
C ILE A 137 2.56 -9.67 20.73
#